data_a0dbac681c186392b6db71e3b8bd2f3e
#
_entry.id   a0dbac681c186392b6db71e3b8bd2f3e
#
_cell.length_a   1.000
_cell.length_b   1.000
_cell.length_c   1.000
_cell.angle_alpha   90.00
_cell.angle_beta   90.00
_cell.angle_gamma   90.00
#
_symmetry.space_group_name_H-M   'P 1'
#
loop_
_entity.id
_entity.type
_entity.pdbx_description
1 polymer ?
#
loop_
_entity_poly.entity_id
_entity_poly.type
_entity_poly.pdbx_seq_one_letter_code
_entity_poly.pdbx_strand_id
1 'polypeptide(L)'
;MIMKTKHILSLAWMLTAVMALTACNDWLDVEPKSQIKEDKQFSREGGYKDQLTGVYTAMATTQMYGLNMGIGFVEVLSHSYNVSANGKWRYANNFDYTQSTSKSTIDAIWRNTYNCIANLNILIRNIDKADSTSFTDNHYHLYRGEAYGLRAFLHLDLMRLFAAAPGTDAEAKGVPYVTEYATSVVPQKSVKETMQLIINDLLTAHQELSHDSLLLSKNRYQFRADRTCYFNYYACALTLARAYLWAGDKTNALKYANEVIHALDEKMNIPFSWIDYTNMQQTGLNELDMAFSCEHIFHLTVNNWEDIANYYFAKKGGDDVLNPSDATQQDIYEVSRGFGNDYRYLKGYTMDGDTKYLCKFWHVEGGKYNDIYPLLRMSEAWYIAAESLEDSEPEKAVELLNEVRDNRNLKLFPLDSSLTPQQIQQEIYKEYRKEFVGEGGQLFFYYKRRNAQQIAGTAVKPGKSVYVLPIPENDVEFGGYGN
;
A
#
# COMPACT_ATOMS: atom_id res chain seq x y z
N MET A 1 8.85 13.80 -86.91
CA MET A 1 9.65 13.06 -85.93
C MET A 1 9.72 13.76 -84.55
N ILE A 2 9.42 15.04 -84.43
CA ILE A 2 9.52 15.87 -83.23
C ILE A 2 8.32 15.71 -82.27
N MET A 3 7.16 15.26 -82.76
CA MET A 3 5.95 15.12 -81.92
C MET A 3 5.92 13.85 -81.03
N LYS A 4 6.56 12.75 -81.49
CA LYS A 4 6.63 11.50 -80.68
C LYS A 4 7.57 11.58 -79.51
N THR A 5 8.61 12.39 -79.58
CA THR A 5 9.59 12.56 -78.40
C THR A 5 9.01 13.37 -77.30
N LYS A 6 8.09 14.31 -77.48
CA LYS A 6 7.43 15.09 -76.44
C LYS A 6 6.47 14.23 -75.56
N HIS A 7 5.79 13.27 -76.14
CA HIS A 7 4.90 12.36 -75.39
C HIS A 7 5.68 11.33 -74.57
N ILE A 8 6.84 10.89 -75.05
CA ILE A 8 7.71 9.96 -74.29
C ILE A 8 8.35 10.67 -73.12
N LEU A 9 8.77 11.93 -73.29
CA LEU A 9 9.28 12.72 -72.15
C LEU A 9 8.20 13.05 -71.12
N SER A 10 6.97 13.35 -71.49
CA SER A 10 5.88 13.61 -70.54
C SER A 10 5.44 12.34 -69.85
N LEU A 11 5.48 11.16 -70.49
CA LEU A 11 5.17 9.89 -69.89
C LEU A 11 6.27 9.46 -68.82
N ALA A 12 7.55 9.71 -69.15
CA ALA A 12 8.67 9.47 -68.25
C ALA A 12 8.63 10.38 -67.00
N TRP A 13 8.23 11.65 -67.20
CA TRP A 13 8.03 12.59 -66.06
C TRP A 13 6.84 12.22 -65.21
N MET A 14 5.77 11.69 -65.78
CA MET A 14 4.60 11.22 -65.00
C MET A 14 4.91 9.93 -64.23
N LEU A 15 5.71 9.01 -64.80
CA LEU A 15 6.15 7.80 -64.13
C LEU A 15 7.11 8.11 -62.93
N THR A 16 8.04 9.07 -63.12
CA THR A 16 8.93 9.50 -62.02
C THR A 16 8.17 10.24 -60.91
N ALA A 17 7.15 11.02 -61.22
CA ALA A 17 6.31 11.69 -60.24
C ALA A 17 5.47 10.68 -59.43
N VAL A 18 4.98 9.59 -60.05
CA VAL A 18 4.23 8.52 -59.36
C VAL A 18 5.15 7.68 -58.46
N MET A 19 6.40 7.39 -58.87
CA MET A 19 7.37 6.71 -58.02
C MET A 19 7.85 7.55 -56.86
N ALA A 20 7.86 8.86 -56.93
CA ALA A 20 8.21 9.75 -55.82
C ALA A 20 7.10 9.86 -54.76
N LEU A 21 5.84 9.52 -55.10
CA LEU A 21 4.71 9.52 -54.16
C LEU A 21 4.59 8.22 -53.33
N THR A 22 5.27 7.15 -53.74
CA THR A 22 5.27 5.87 -52.99
C THR A 22 6.47 5.69 -52.06
N ALA A 23 7.43 6.61 -52.07
CA ALA A 23 8.68 6.48 -51.30
C ALA A 23 8.65 7.15 -49.92
N CYS A 24 7.52 7.70 -49.46
CA CYS A 24 7.46 8.50 -48.23
C CYS A 24 6.54 7.94 -47.11
N ASN A 25 6.16 6.67 -47.15
CA ASN A 25 5.36 6.14 -46.03
C ASN A 25 6.22 5.75 -44.81
N ASP A 26 7.51 5.42 -44.97
CA ASP A 26 8.37 5.05 -43.83
C ASP A 26 9.01 6.25 -43.11
N TRP A 27 8.95 7.47 -43.68
CA TRP A 27 9.58 8.65 -43.06
C TRP A 27 8.67 9.38 -42.06
N LEU A 28 7.37 9.10 -42.06
CA LEU A 28 6.39 9.67 -41.11
C LEU A 28 6.16 8.76 -39.88
N ASP A 29 6.69 7.56 -39.89
CA ASP A 29 6.65 6.64 -38.75
C ASP A 29 7.89 6.88 -37.85
N VAL A 30 8.07 8.13 -37.43
CA VAL A 30 9.07 8.47 -36.38
C VAL A 30 8.53 7.99 -35.05
N GLU A 31 8.73 6.71 -34.77
CA GLU A 31 8.58 6.20 -33.40
C GLU A 31 9.56 6.93 -32.52
N PRO A 32 9.13 7.50 -31.39
CA PRO A 32 10.05 8.02 -30.40
C PRO A 32 11.01 6.88 -30.02
N LYS A 33 12.31 7.06 -30.22
CA LYS A 33 13.35 6.05 -29.96
C LYS A 33 13.37 5.53 -28.52
N SER A 34 12.53 6.07 -27.63
CA SER A 34 12.40 5.75 -26.22
C SER A 34 11.17 4.88 -25.86
N GLN A 35 10.24 4.65 -26.77
CA GLN A 35 9.06 3.82 -26.52
C GLN A 35 9.21 2.45 -27.17
N ILE A 36 9.29 1.41 -26.34
CA ILE A 36 9.16 0.02 -26.79
C ILE A 36 7.68 -0.19 -27.14
N LYS A 37 7.39 -0.67 -28.35
CA LYS A 37 6.00 -1.06 -28.68
C LYS A 37 5.53 -2.13 -27.71
N GLU A 38 4.29 -2.04 -27.28
CA GLU A 38 3.65 -2.98 -26.35
C GLU A 38 3.82 -4.43 -26.80
N ASP A 39 3.57 -4.72 -28.09
CA ASP A 39 3.73 -6.06 -28.66
C ASP A 39 5.16 -6.59 -28.52
N LYS A 40 6.17 -5.72 -28.66
CA LYS A 40 7.57 -6.07 -28.50
C LYS A 40 7.92 -6.29 -27.02
N GLN A 41 7.36 -5.50 -26.11
CA GLN A 41 7.58 -5.65 -24.68
C GLN A 41 7.06 -7.01 -24.21
N PHE A 42 5.82 -7.35 -24.53
CA PHE A 42 5.17 -8.57 -24.07
C PHE A 42 5.41 -9.80 -24.96
N SER A 43 6.31 -9.71 -25.94
CA SER A 43 6.75 -10.86 -26.75
C SER A 43 7.67 -11.82 -25.98
N ARG A 44 8.11 -11.46 -24.79
CA ARG A 44 9.01 -12.25 -23.93
C ARG A 44 8.62 -12.12 -22.46
N GLU A 45 8.86 -13.14 -21.68
CA GLU A 45 8.59 -13.17 -20.24
C GLU A 45 9.19 -11.97 -19.48
N GLY A 46 10.44 -11.56 -19.81
CA GLY A 46 11.08 -10.40 -19.19
C GLY A 46 10.28 -9.11 -19.26
N GLY A 47 9.45 -8.92 -20.30
CA GLY A 47 8.61 -7.74 -20.43
C GLY A 47 7.51 -7.63 -19.38
N TYR A 48 6.95 -8.75 -18.94
CA TYR A 48 5.99 -8.79 -17.83
C TYR A 48 6.66 -8.44 -16.49
N LYS A 49 7.85 -8.98 -16.25
CA LYS A 49 8.68 -8.64 -15.10
C LYS A 49 9.02 -7.16 -15.06
N ASP A 50 9.47 -6.60 -16.19
CA ASP A 50 9.85 -5.20 -16.31
C ASP A 50 8.66 -4.27 -16.03
N GLN A 51 7.47 -4.62 -16.53
CA GLN A 51 6.23 -3.88 -16.28
C GLN A 51 5.87 -3.85 -14.78
N LEU A 52 5.89 -5.00 -14.11
CA LEU A 52 5.65 -5.08 -12.66
C LEU A 52 6.70 -4.29 -11.86
N THR A 53 7.97 -4.40 -12.23
CA THR A 53 9.05 -3.64 -11.60
C THR A 53 8.80 -2.14 -11.71
N GLY A 54 8.33 -1.67 -12.88
CA GLY A 54 7.93 -0.28 -13.08
C GLY A 54 6.79 0.15 -12.13
N VAL A 55 5.80 -0.71 -11.90
CA VAL A 55 4.70 -0.44 -10.96
C VAL A 55 5.23 -0.36 -9.53
N TYR A 56 6.03 -1.32 -9.05
CA TYR A 56 6.61 -1.27 -7.70
C TYR A 56 7.48 -0.02 -7.50
N THR A 57 8.27 0.35 -8.52
CA THR A 57 9.08 1.58 -8.48
C THR A 57 8.22 2.83 -8.38
N ALA A 58 7.12 2.90 -9.12
CA ALA A 58 6.18 4.02 -9.05
C ALA A 58 5.49 4.09 -7.68
N MET A 59 5.08 2.94 -7.11
CA MET A 59 4.52 2.86 -5.76
C MET A 59 5.49 3.37 -4.68
N ALA A 60 6.79 3.15 -4.85
CA ALA A 60 7.83 3.58 -3.90
C ALA A 60 8.18 5.08 -3.97
N THR A 61 7.58 5.85 -4.89
CA THR A 61 7.84 7.30 -5.02
C THR A 61 7.23 8.11 -3.88
N THR A 62 7.74 9.34 -3.70
CA THR A 62 7.22 10.29 -2.68
C THR A 62 5.76 10.71 -2.93
N GLN A 63 5.27 10.60 -4.16
CA GLN A 63 3.88 10.86 -4.50
C GLN A 63 2.92 9.77 -3.98
N MET A 64 3.45 8.58 -3.70
CA MET A 64 2.70 7.43 -3.20
C MET A 64 3.24 6.97 -1.83
N TYR A 65 3.57 5.69 -1.68
CA TYR A 65 3.94 5.09 -0.39
C TYR A 65 5.31 5.52 0.13
N GLY A 66 6.20 6.03 -0.74
CA GLY A 66 7.48 6.58 -0.29
C GLY A 66 7.35 7.83 0.60
N LEU A 67 6.20 8.55 0.56
CA LEU A 67 5.92 9.65 1.49
C LEU A 67 4.42 9.88 1.68
N ASN A 68 3.66 10.29 0.63
CA ASN A 68 2.31 10.83 0.80
C ASN A 68 1.33 9.82 1.39
N MET A 69 1.36 8.58 0.92
CA MET A 69 0.53 7.47 1.42
C MET A 69 1.25 6.63 2.50
N GLY A 70 2.54 6.89 2.72
CA GLY A 70 3.36 6.29 3.75
C GLY A 70 3.42 7.15 5.01
N ILE A 71 4.62 7.61 5.34
CA ILE A 71 4.90 8.37 6.58
C ILE A 71 4.41 9.82 6.58
N GLY A 72 3.84 10.32 5.47
CA GLY A 72 3.50 11.73 5.28
C GLY A 72 2.01 12.04 5.42
N PHE A 73 1.39 12.54 4.34
CA PHE A 73 0.04 13.10 4.35
C PHE A 73 -1.01 12.20 5.01
N VAL A 74 -1.09 10.93 4.59
CA VAL A 74 -2.12 9.99 5.11
C VAL A 74 -1.84 9.63 6.58
N GLU A 75 -0.57 9.48 6.94
CA GLU A 75 -0.17 9.18 8.32
C GLU A 75 -0.54 10.32 9.28
N VAL A 76 -0.38 11.57 8.86
CA VAL A 76 -0.72 12.75 9.68
C VAL A 76 -2.21 12.79 10.04
N LEU A 77 -3.10 12.24 9.21
CA LEU A 77 -4.53 12.13 9.52
C LEU A 77 -4.83 11.24 10.72
N SER A 78 -3.87 10.43 11.17
CA SER A 78 -3.97 9.61 12.39
C SER A 78 -3.92 10.43 13.69
N HIS A 79 -3.47 11.69 13.63
CA HIS A 79 -3.26 12.55 14.79
C HIS A 79 -2.33 11.97 15.88
N SER A 80 -1.35 11.17 15.47
CA SER A 80 -0.35 10.59 16.37
C SER A 80 0.83 11.53 16.65
N TYR A 81 0.91 12.68 15.99
CA TYR A 81 2.08 13.59 15.99
C TYR A 81 1.74 15.00 16.42
N ASN A 82 2.74 15.70 16.96
CA ASN A 82 2.70 17.14 17.11
C ASN A 82 3.14 17.79 15.80
N VAL A 83 2.21 18.35 15.05
CA VAL A 83 2.48 19.01 13.78
C VAL A 83 2.62 20.51 14.01
N SER A 84 3.76 21.11 13.58
CA SER A 84 3.98 22.55 13.69
C SER A 84 2.97 23.35 12.86
N ALA A 85 2.50 24.46 13.41
CA ALA A 85 1.63 25.41 12.69
C ALA A 85 2.28 26.03 11.44
N ASN A 86 3.63 25.95 11.32
CA ASN A 86 4.39 26.42 10.17
C ASN A 86 4.80 25.26 9.24
N GLY A 87 4.64 24.02 9.70
CA GLY A 87 5.07 22.81 8.96
C GLY A 87 4.21 22.54 7.73
N LYS A 88 4.78 21.76 6.82
CA LYS A 88 4.16 21.30 5.56
C LYS A 88 2.79 20.66 5.77
N TRP A 89 2.64 19.89 6.84
CA TRP A 89 1.48 19.04 7.10
C TRP A 89 0.37 19.74 7.93
N ARG A 90 0.51 21.03 8.28
CA ARG A 90 -0.44 21.75 9.15
C ARG A 90 -1.89 21.69 8.68
N TYR A 91 -2.11 21.74 7.37
CA TYR A 91 -3.47 21.70 6.80
C TYR A 91 -4.04 20.28 6.81
N ALA A 92 -3.22 19.27 6.50
CA ALA A 92 -3.62 17.87 6.63
C ALA A 92 -3.98 17.54 8.09
N ASN A 93 -3.17 18.01 9.04
CA ASN A 93 -3.42 17.84 10.48
C ASN A 93 -4.75 18.48 10.94
N ASN A 94 -5.20 19.53 10.27
CA ASN A 94 -6.49 20.18 10.53
C ASN A 94 -7.63 19.64 9.65
N PHE A 95 -7.41 18.60 8.86
CA PHE A 95 -8.33 18.06 7.85
C PHE A 95 -8.81 19.12 6.85
N ASP A 96 -8.02 20.18 6.63
CA ASP A 96 -8.30 21.20 5.64
C ASP A 96 -7.76 20.79 4.27
N TYR A 97 -8.61 20.12 3.53
CA TYR A 97 -8.31 19.63 2.19
C TYR A 97 -8.50 20.69 1.09
N THR A 98 -8.92 21.91 1.46
CA THR A 98 -9.16 23.00 0.50
C THR A 98 -7.90 23.80 0.18
N GLN A 99 -6.88 23.71 1.00
CA GLN A 99 -5.62 24.43 0.83
C GLN A 99 -4.77 23.84 -0.30
N SER A 100 -4.03 24.68 -1.00
CA SER A 100 -3.26 24.30 -2.18
C SER A 100 -2.28 23.15 -1.94
N THR A 101 -1.62 23.11 -0.78
CA THR A 101 -0.69 22.02 -0.42
C THR A 101 -1.41 20.70 -0.19
N SER A 102 -2.57 20.69 0.46
CA SER A 102 -3.40 19.49 0.62
C SER A 102 -3.96 19.04 -0.73
N LYS A 103 -4.54 19.96 -1.52
CA LYS A 103 -5.06 19.67 -2.87
C LYS A 103 -4.01 19.04 -3.75
N SER A 104 -2.83 19.66 -3.89
CA SER A 104 -1.76 19.13 -4.74
C SER A 104 -1.28 17.72 -4.30
N THR A 105 -1.29 17.45 -3.00
CA THR A 105 -0.93 16.14 -2.47
C THR A 105 -2.04 15.10 -2.77
N ILE A 106 -3.30 15.45 -2.57
CA ILE A 106 -4.46 14.60 -2.88
C ILE A 106 -4.50 14.28 -4.39
N ASP A 107 -4.31 15.29 -5.24
CA ASP A 107 -4.22 15.13 -6.70
C ASP A 107 -3.07 14.20 -7.11
N ALA A 108 -1.92 14.32 -6.44
CA ALA A 108 -0.77 13.45 -6.70
C ALA A 108 -1.07 11.99 -6.30
N ILE A 109 -1.68 11.76 -5.13
CA ILE A 109 -2.09 10.41 -4.69
C ILE A 109 -3.05 9.79 -5.72
N TRP A 110 -4.14 10.50 -6.06
CA TRP A 110 -5.14 10.03 -7.01
C TRP A 110 -4.52 9.67 -8.35
N ARG A 111 -3.86 10.64 -8.99
CA ARG A 111 -3.28 10.48 -10.32
C ARG A 111 -2.22 9.37 -10.40
N ASN A 112 -1.29 9.30 -9.43
CA ASN A 112 -0.22 8.30 -9.49
C ASN A 112 -0.75 6.89 -9.18
N THR A 113 -1.76 6.76 -8.32
CA THR A 113 -2.40 5.47 -8.07
C THR A 113 -3.12 4.96 -9.32
N TYR A 114 -3.92 5.80 -10.00
CA TYR A 114 -4.54 5.40 -11.26
C TYR A 114 -3.54 5.17 -12.39
N ASN A 115 -2.39 5.85 -12.39
CA ASN A 115 -1.32 5.56 -13.33
C ASN A 115 -0.72 4.15 -13.12
N CYS A 116 -0.51 3.74 -11.87
CA CYS A 116 -0.11 2.37 -11.55
C CYS A 116 -1.18 1.36 -11.98
N ILE A 117 -2.47 1.63 -11.73
CA ILE A 117 -3.59 0.79 -12.17
C ILE A 117 -3.64 0.67 -13.70
N ALA A 118 -3.42 1.75 -14.43
CA ALA A 118 -3.36 1.73 -15.91
C ALA A 118 -2.24 0.81 -16.42
N ASN A 119 -1.06 0.88 -15.80
CA ASN A 119 0.07 0.01 -16.13
C ASN A 119 -0.20 -1.47 -15.80
N LEU A 120 -0.90 -1.74 -14.70
CA LEU A 120 -1.36 -3.10 -14.36
C LEU A 120 -2.39 -3.61 -15.36
N ASN A 121 -3.31 -2.76 -15.83
CA ASN A 121 -4.31 -3.13 -16.83
C ASN A 121 -3.67 -3.48 -18.18
N ILE A 122 -2.60 -2.79 -18.58
CA ILE A 122 -1.81 -3.16 -19.76
C ILE A 122 -1.21 -4.56 -19.59
N LEU A 123 -0.60 -4.84 -18.41
CA LEU A 123 -0.03 -6.15 -18.13
C LEU A 123 -1.12 -7.24 -18.15
N ILE A 124 -2.23 -7.03 -17.43
CA ILE A 124 -3.35 -7.99 -17.33
C ILE A 124 -3.89 -8.31 -18.73
N ARG A 125 -4.14 -7.28 -19.56
CA ARG A 125 -4.62 -7.46 -20.94
C ARG A 125 -3.70 -8.36 -21.77
N ASN A 126 -2.38 -8.27 -21.56
CA ASN A 126 -1.40 -9.06 -22.30
C ASN A 126 -1.23 -10.46 -21.72
N ILE A 127 -1.16 -10.60 -20.39
CA ILE A 127 -0.96 -11.90 -19.77
C ILE A 127 -2.18 -12.81 -19.92
N ASP A 128 -3.39 -12.26 -19.89
CA ASP A 128 -4.63 -13.03 -20.10
C ASP A 128 -4.76 -13.63 -21.50
N LYS A 129 -4.00 -13.09 -22.49
CA LYS A 129 -3.92 -13.59 -23.86
C LYS A 129 -2.70 -14.46 -24.12
N ALA A 130 -1.74 -14.46 -23.20
CA ALA A 130 -0.48 -15.16 -23.37
C ALA A 130 -0.66 -16.67 -23.19
N ASP A 131 0.14 -17.44 -23.92
CA ASP A 131 0.27 -18.88 -23.69
C ASP A 131 1.11 -19.11 -22.42
N SER A 132 0.50 -19.68 -21.39
CA SER A 132 1.16 -19.96 -20.11
C SER A 132 2.40 -20.87 -20.25
N THR A 133 2.45 -21.69 -21.29
CA THR A 133 3.59 -22.59 -21.55
C THR A 133 4.83 -21.84 -22.07
N SER A 134 4.70 -20.57 -22.45
CA SER A 134 5.81 -19.71 -22.85
C SER A 134 6.58 -19.10 -21.66
N PHE A 135 6.11 -19.32 -20.44
CA PHE A 135 6.75 -18.83 -19.22
C PHE A 135 7.55 -19.92 -18.52
N THR A 136 8.61 -19.50 -17.85
CA THR A 136 9.44 -20.39 -17.05
C THR A 136 8.70 -20.78 -15.77
N ASP A 137 8.68 -22.05 -15.44
CA ASP A 137 8.06 -22.58 -14.22
C ASP A 137 6.63 -22.03 -13.99
N ASN A 138 6.38 -21.47 -12.81
CA ASN A 138 5.08 -20.89 -12.41
C ASN A 138 4.99 -19.37 -12.65
N HIS A 139 5.90 -18.78 -13.40
CA HIS A 139 5.99 -17.32 -13.53
C HIS A 139 4.75 -16.68 -14.15
N TYR A 140 4.05 -17.38 -15.06
CA TYR A 140 2.76 -16.94 -15.58
C TYR A 140 1.76 -16.63 -14.44
N HIS A 141 1.59 -17.60 -13.54
CA HIS A 141 0.68 -17.49 -12.41
C HIS A 141 1.11 -16.39 -11.44
N LEU A 142 2.42 -16.26 -11.18
CA LEU A 142 2.95 -15.24 -10.29
C LEU A 142 2.75 -13.84 -10.85
N TYR A 143 3.09 -13.59 -12.12
CA TYR A 143 2.89 -12.27 -12.72
C TYR A 143 1.41 -11.91 -12.81
N ARG A 144 0.56 -12.87 -13.15
CA ARG A 144 -0.89 -12.67 -13.24
C ARG A 144 -1.47 -12.37 -11.85
N GLY A 145 -1.11 -13.16 -10.86
CA GLY A 145 -1.55 -12.97 -9.48
C GLY A 145 -1.08 -11.64 -8.87
N GLU A 146 0.19 -11.28 -9.06
CA GLU A 146 0.72 -9.98 -8.64
C GLU A 146 -0.04 -8.83 -9.29
N ALA A 147 -0.34 -8.91 -10.59
CA ALA A 147 -1.02 -7.83 -11.32
C ALA A 147 -2.47 -7.62 -10.85
N TYR A 148 -3.25 -8.69 -10.74
CA TYR A 148 -4.62 -8.60 -10.21
C TYR A 148 -4.63 -8.16 -8.75
N GLY A 149 -3.73 -8.72 -7.92
CA GLY A 149 -3.62 -8.37 -6.51
C GLY A 149 -3.24 -6.92 -6.27
N LEU A 150 -2.25 -6.40 -6.99
CA LEU A 150 -1.85 -4.99 -6.91
C LEU A 150 -2.94 -4.04 -7.42
N ARG A 151 -3.65 -4.41 -8.50
CA ARG A 151 -4.79 -3.61 -8.99
C ARG A 151 -5.87 -3.47 -7.90
N ALA A 152 -6.20 -4.56 -7.26
CA ALA A 152 -7.17 -4.57 -6.17
C ALA A 152 -6.66 -3.82 -4.92
N PHE A 153 -5.40 -4.02 -4.54
CA PHE A 153 -4.77 -3.33 -3.42
C PHE A 153 -4.81 -1.80 -3.59
N LEU A 154 -4.45 -1.32 -4.78
CA LEU A 154 -4.46 0.11 -5.09
C LEU A 154 -5.88 0.69 -5.13
N HIS A 155 -6.86 -0.03 -5.70
CA HIS A 155 -8.26 0.40 -5.65
C HIS A 155 -8.83 0.37 -4.22
N LEU A 156 -8.42 -0.59 -3.38
CA LEU A 156 -8.82 -0.62 -1.97
C LEU A 156 -8.32 0.62 -1.24
N ASP A 157 -7.08 1.04 -1.46
CA ASP A 157 -6.55 2.25 -0.83
C ASP A 157 -7.24 3.52 -1.35
N LEU A 158 -7.56 3.59 -2.66
CA LEU A 158 -8.40 4.67 -3.19
C LEU A 158 -9.78 4.68 -2.53
N MET A 159 -10.43 3.52 -2.37
CA MET A 159 -11.72 3.42 -1.67
C MET A 159 -11.61 3.87 -0.21
N ARG A 160 -10.56 3.46 0.48
CA ARG A 160 -10.32 3.84 1.88
C ARG A 160 -10.09 5.35 2.04
N LEU A 161 -9.51 6.02 1.04
CA LEU A 161 -9.25 7.46 1.05
C LEU A 161 -10.45 8.28 0.54
N PHE A 162 -11.01 7.94 -0.63
CA PHE A 162 -11.89 8.81 -1.42
C PHE A 162 -13.38 8.43 -1.37
N ALA A 163 -13.76 7.33 -0.72
CA ALA A 163 -15.16 6.91 -0.61
C ALA A 163 -15.58 6.78 0.87
N ALA A 164 -16.86 6.73 1.14
CA ALA A 164 -17.38 6.39 2.46
C ALA A 164 -16.93 4.98 2.89
N ALA A 165 -16.85 4.71 4.19
CA ALA A 165 -16.71 3.35 4.65
C ALA A 165 -18.03 2.59 4.44
N PRO A 166 -18.00 1.29 4.03
CA PRO A 166 -19.24 0.53 3.77
C PRO A 166 -20.21 0.51 4.95
N GLY A 167 -19.70 0.44 6.18
CA GLY A 167 -20.51 0.48 7.40
C GLY A 167 -21.16 1.85 7.68
N THR A 168 -20.72 2.92 6.98
CA THR A 168 -21.30 4.26 7.10
C THR A 168 -22.32 4.52 5.99
N ASP A 169 -21.98 4.21 4.73
CA ASP A 169 -22.86 4.38 3.57
C ASP A 169 -22.40 3.47 2.42
N ALA A 170 -22.99 2.30 2.33
CA ALA A 170 -22.67 1.31 1.31
C ALA A 170 -23.18 1.67 -0.10
N GLU A 171 -24.18 2.52 -0.18
CA GLU A 171 -24.81 2.96 -1.43
C GLU A 171 -24.22 4.28 -1.96
N ALA A 172 -23.39 4.97 -1.17
CA ALA A 172 -22.62 6.12 -1.64
C ALA A 172 -21.76 5.75 -2.86
N LYS A 173 -21.38 6.76 -3.63
CA LYS A 173 -20.45 6.55 -4.76
C LYS A 173 -19.09 6.06 -4.26
N GLY A 174 -18.61 4.98 -4.84
CA GLY A 174 -17.23 4.51 -4.72
C GLY A 174 -16.30 5.26 -5.66
N VAL A 175 -15.04 4.82 -5.74
CA VAL A 175 -14.12 5.29 -6.77
C VAL A 175 -14.36 4.55 -8.10
N PRO A 176 -13.99 5.12 -9.26
CA PRO A 176 -14.04 4.40 -10.53
C PRO A 176 -13.16 3.13 -10.47
N TYR A 177 -13.76 1.96 -10.70
CA TYR A 177 -13.02 0.70 -10.76
C TYR A 177 -12.54 0.44 -12.20
N VAL A 178 -11.28 0.79 -12.47
CA VAL A 178 -10.72 0.80 -13.82
C VAL A 178 -10.03 -0.54 -14.12
N THR A 179 -10.57 -1.28 -15.10
CA THR A 179 -10.06 -2.61 -15.50
C THR A 179 -9.41 -2.64 -16.87
N GLU A 180 -9.46 -1.53 -17.62
CA GLU A 180 -8.92 -1.43 -18.96
C GLU A 180 -8.04 -0.18 -19.10
N TYR A 181 -7.04 -0.25 -19.97
CA TYR A 181 -6.31 0.92 -20.42
C TYR A 181 -7.05 1.56 -21.59
N ALA A 182 -7.87 2.55 -21.29
CA ALA A 182 -8.70 3.25 -22.26
C ALA A 182 -8.83 4.73 -21.90
N THR A 183 -9.21 5.56 -22.87
CA THR A 183 -9.48 6.99 -22.68
C THR A 183 -10.93 7.28 -22.28
N SER A 184 -11.78 6.27 -22.24
CA SER A 184 -13.18 6.40 -21.85
C SER A 184 -13.34 6.58 -20.34
N VAL A 185 -14.29 7.43 -19.95
CA VAL A 185 -14.66 7.62 -18.54
C VAL A 185 -15.32 6.34 -18.01
N VAL A 186 -14.81 5.82 -16.90
CA VAL A 186 -15.37 4.65 -16.22
C VAL A 186 -16.38 5.14 -15.16
N PRO A 187 -17.65 4.76 -15.25
CA PRO A 187 -18.67 5.20 -14.28
C PRO A 187 -18.34 4.75 -12.84
N GLN A 188 -18.60 5.64 -11.86
CA GLN A 188 -18.59 5.24 -10.46
C GLN A 188 -19.73 4.27 -10.17
N LYS A 189 -19.44 3.22 -9.43
CA LYS A 189 -20.42 2.29 -8.84
C LYS A 189 -20.62 2.65 -7.37
N SER A 190 -21.55 2.00 -6.70
CA SER A 190 -21.69 2.13 -5.25
C SER A 190 -20.44 1.60 -4.53
N VAL A 191 -20.22 2.05 -3.29
CA VAL A 191 -19.17 1.54 -2.40
C VAL A 191 -19.25 0.01 -2.32
N LYS A 192 -20.45 -0.54 -2.12
CA LYS A 192 -20.70 -1.98 -2.05
C LYS A 192 -20.28 -2.72 -3.33
N GLU A 193 -20.71 -2.22 -4.49
CA GLU A 193 -20.36 -2.83 -5.77
C GLU A 193 -18.87 -2.73 -6.07
N THR A 194 -18.23 -1.59 -5.74
CA THR A 194 -16.78 -1.40 -5.92
C THR A 194 -15.99 -2.33 -5.02
N MET A 195 -16.39 -2.51 -3.76
CA MET A 195 -15.77 -3.49 -2.86
C MET A 195 -15.88 -4.92 -3.38
N GLN A 196 -17.01 -5.29 -4.00
CA GLN A 196 -17.15 -6.61 -4.62
C GLN A 196 -16.17 -6.83 -5.78
N LEU A 197 -15.93 -5.81 -6.61
CA LEU A 197 -14.95 -5.89 -7.70
C LEU A 197 -13.52 -6.02 -7.15
N ILE A 198 -13.17 -5.30 -6.10
CA ILE A 198 -11.89 -5.42 -5.40
C ILE A 198 -11.70 -6.85 -4.88
N ILE A 199 -12.70 -7.39 -4.19
CA ILE A 199 -12.65 -8.74 -3.64
C ILE A 199 -12.53 -9.79 -4.76
N ASN A 200 -13.23 -9.63 -5.87
CA ASN A 200 -13.14 -10.55 -7.01
C ASN A 200 -11.72 -10.58 -7.62
N ASP A 201 -11.08 -9.44 -7.79
CA ASP A 201 -9.69 -9.38 -8.25
C ASP A 201 -8.73 -10.03 -7.24
N LEU A 202 -8.94 -9.80 -5.93
CA LEU A 202 -8.13 -10.44 -4.88
C LEU A 202 -8.33 -11.97 -4.87
N LEU A 203 -9.54 -12.47 -5.07
CA LEU A 203 -9.80 -13.90 -5.17
C LEU A 203 -9.11 -14.52 -6.40
N THR A 204 -9.12 -13.81 -7.53
CA THR A 204 -8.37 -14.22 -8.73
C THR A 204 -6.87 -14.25 -8.42
N ALA A 205 -6.34 -13.20 -7.79
CA ALA A 205 -4.94 -13.13 -7.40
C ALA A 205 -4.56 -14.25 -6.41
N HIS A 206 -5.41 -14.53 -5.43
CA HIS A 206 -5.18 -15.58 -4.43
C HIS A 206 -5.09 -16.97 -5.08
N GLN A 207 -5.98 -17.24 -6.05
CA GLN A 207 -5.92 -18.48 -6.83
C GLN A 207 -4.63 -18.59 -7.63
N GLU A 208 -4.23 -17.53 -8.33
CA GLU A 208 -3.00 -17.54 -9.13
C GLU A 208 -1.76 -17.66 -8.23
N LEU A 209 -1.69 -16.90 -7.15
CA LEU A 209 -0.58 -16.92 -6.20
C LEU A 209 -0.52 -18.20 -5.36
N SER A 210 -1.52 -19.08 -5.42
CA SER A 210 -1.40 -20.45 -4.85
C SER A 210 -0.26 -21.27 -5.47
N HIS A 211 0.25 -20.82 -6.62
CA HIS A 211 1.44 -21.39 -7.26
C HIS A 211 2.75 -20.72 -6.79
N ASP A 212 2.70 -19.83 -5.79
CA ASP A 212 3.90 -19.18 -5.25
C ASP A 212 4.83 -20.22 -4.60
N SER A 213 6.12 -20.08 -4.87
CA SER A 213 7.17 -20.93 -4.29
C SER A 213 7.22 -20.90 -2.77
N LEU A 214 6.68 -19.86 -2.13
CA LEU A 214 6.50 -19.78 -0.67
C LEU A 214 5.67 -20.93 -0.13
N LEU A 215 4.68 -21.40 -0.90
CA LEU A 215 3.81 -22.52 -0.53
C LEU A 215 4.36 -23.89 -0.96
N LEU A 216 5.10 -23.94 -2.08
CA LEU A 216 5.38 -25.17 -2.79
C LEU A 216 6.79 -25.71 -2.55
N SER A 217 7.73 -24.94 -2.03
CA SER A 217 9.14 -25.32 -2.06
C SER A 217 9.86 -25.15 -0.73
N LYS A 218 10.56 -26.21 -0.35
CA LYS A 218 11.63 -26.15 0.67
C LYS A 218 12.85 -25.37 0.17
N ASN A 219 12.93 -25.02 -1.11
CA ASN A 219 14.01 -24.28 -1.75
C ASN A 219 13.58 -22.87 -2.12
N ARG A 220 13.87 -21.90 -1.26
CA ARG A 220 13.58 -20.47 -1.40
C ARG A 220 14.31 -19.76 -2.55
N TYR A 221 15.16 -20.44 -3.32
CA TYR A 221 16.25 -19.79 -4.04
C TYR A 221 16.03 -19.55 -5.54
N GLN A 222 14.87 -19.85 -6.12
CA GLN A 222 14.80 -19.90 -7.57
C GLN A 222 14.17 -18.69 -8.28
N PHE A 223 13.22 -17.97 -7.66
CA PHE A 223 12.60 -16.83 -8.31
C PHE A 223 12.33 -15.71 -7.33
N ARG A 224 13.00 -14.54 -7.56
CA ARG A 224 12.87 -13.37 -6.68
C ARG A 224 13.06 -13.79 -5.21
N ALA A 225 14.30 -14.01 -4.82
CA ALA A 225 14.70 -14.61 -3.54
C ALA A 225 14.03 -13.99 -2.31
N ASP A 226 13.72 -12.68 -2.35
CA ASP A 226 12.94 -11.99 -1.33
C ASP A 226 11.52 -11.73 -1.82
N ARG A 227 10.62 -12.69 -1.55
CA ARG A 227 9.21 -12.56 -1.90
C ARG A 227 8.48 -11.47 -1.11
N THR A 228 9.04 -10.97 -0.02
CA THR A 228 8.43 -9.88 0.76
C THR A 228 8.52 -8.52 0.08
N CYS A 229 9.39 -8.36 -0.93
CA CYS A 229 9.43 -7.19 -1.80
C CYS A 229 8.35 -7.18 -2.89
N TYR A 230 7.56 -8.24 -2.98
CA TYR A 230 6.55 -8.45 -4.01
C TYR A 230 5.20 -8.81 -3.40
N PHE A 231 4.12 -8.51 -4.12
CA PHE A 231 2.78 -8.89 -3.71
C PHE A 231 2.62 -10.41 -3.81
N ASN A 232 2.92 -11.11 -2.73
CA ASN A 232 2.98 -12.56 -2.63
C ASN A 232 1.64 -13.15 -2.16
N TYR A 233 1.56 -14.49 -2.03
CA TYR A 233 0.36 -15.19 -1.57
C TYR A 233 -0.17 -14.65 -0.24
N TYR A 234 0.69 -14.50 0.77
CA TYR A 234 0.27 -14.02 2.09
C TYR A 234 -0.09 -12.52 2.09
N ALA A 235 0.54 -11.73 1.21
CA ALA A 235 0.13 -10.35 0.97
C ALA A 235 -1.31 -10.28 0.40
N CYS A 236 -1.64 -11.21 -0.50
CA CYS A 236 -3.00 -11.33 -1.02
C CYS A 236 -3.98 -11.77 0.07
N ALA A 237 -3.66 -12.80 0.85
CA ALA A 237 -4.50 -13.29 1.95
C ALA A 237 -4.76 -12.18 2.98
N LEU A 238 -3.73 -11.45 3.43
CA LEU A 238 -3.91 -10.35 4.37
C LEU A 238 -4.72 -9.18 3.77
N THR A 239 -4.54 -8.89 2.47
CA THR A 239 -5.34 -7.86 1.78
C THR A 239 -6.81 -8.29 1.66
N LEU A 240 -7.09 -9.57 1.42
CA LEU A 240 -8.46 -10.14 1.48
C LEU A 240 -9.05 -9.99 2.88
N ALA A 241 -8.30 -10.34 3.93
CA ALA A 241 -8.75 -10.17 5.31
C ALA A 241 -9.11 -8.70 5.60
N ARG A 242 -8.23 -7.76 5.21
CA ARG A 242 -8.45 -6.31 5.33
C ARG A 242 -9.68 -5.84 4.54
N ALA A 243 -9.86 -6.30 3.30
CA ALA A 243 -10.97 -5.92 2.43
C ALA A 243 -12.32 -6.45 2.97
N TYR A 244 -12.36 -7.68 3.43
CA TYR A 244 -13.56 -8.25 4.03
C TYR A 244 -13.91 -7.58 5.36
N LEU A 245 -12.92 -7.31 6.22
CA LEU A 245 -13.17 -6.56 7.45
C LEU A 245 -13.65 -5.13 7.15
N TRP A 246 -13.09 -4.48 6.13
CA TRP A 246 -13.54 -3.17 5.65
C TRP A 246 -14.98 -3.22 5.15
N ALA A 247 -15.38 -4.28 4.46
CA ALA A 247 -16.74 -4.52 4.00
C ALA A 247 -17.72 -4.96 5.11
N GLY A 248 -17.24 -5.26 6.32
CA GLY A 248 -18.05 -5.74 7.45
C GLY A 248 -18.29 -7.25 7.47
N ASP A 249 -17.63 -8.01 6.60
CA ASP A 249 -17.70 -9.47 6.56
C ASP A 249 -16.64 -10.09 7.47
N LYS A 250 -16.93 -10.17 8.78
CA LYS A 250 -16.05 -10.75 9.80
C LYS A 250 -15.71 -12.22 9.53
N THR A 251 -16.62 -12.99 8.93
CA THR A 251 -16.41 -14.42 8.66
C THR A 251 -15.30 -14.65 7.64
N ASN A 252 -15.37 -13.96 6.50
CA ASN A 252 -14.33 -14.08 5.49
C ASN A 252 -13.06 -13.35 5.91
N ALA A 253 -13.14 -12.25 6.67
CA ALA A 253 -11.97 -11.58 7.23
C ALA A 253 -11.16 -12.52 8.13
N LEU A 254 -11.82 -13.24 9.03
CA LEU A 254 -11.21 -14.25 9.89
C LEU A 254 -10.59 -15.40 9.09
N LYS A 255 -11.30 -15.89 8.06
CA LYS A 255 -10.79 -16.96 7.20
C LYS A 255 -9.41 -16.63 6.63
N TYR A 256 -9.28 -15.46 6.00
CA TYR A 256 -8.02 -15.07 5.35
C TYR A 256 -6.94 -14.58 6.33
N ALA A 257 -7.32 -14.01 7.48
CA ALA A 257 -6.38 -13.72 8.56
C ALA A 257 -5.76 -15.01 9.10
N ASN A 258 -6.56 -16.07 9.27
CA ASN A 258 -6.08 -17.37 9.72
C ASN A 258 -5.12 -18.05 8.73
N GLU A 259 -5.19 -17.78 7.43
CA GLU A 259 -4.18 -18.28 6.48
C GLU A 259 -2.77 -17.74 6.80
N VAL A 260 -2.68 -16.49 7.25
CA VAL A 260 -1.41 -15.87 7.68
C VAL A 260 -0.97 -16.42 9.05
N ILE A 261 -1.89 -16.55 10.00
CA ILE A 261 -1.62 -17.02 11.35
C ILE A 261 -1.15 -18.49 11.32
N HIS A 262 -1.88 -19.36 10.66
CA HIS A 262 -1.55 -20.80 10.58
C HIS A 262 -0.25 -21.06 9.81
N ALA A 263 0.17 -20.18 8.91
CA ALA A 263 1.45 -20.32 8.24
C ALA A 263 2.63 -20.34 9.21
N LEU A 264 2.55 -19.62 10.34
CA LEU A 264 3.55 -19.68 11.41
C LEU A 264 3.48 -20.98 12.19
N ASP A 265 2.27 -21.44 12.53
CA ASP A 265 2.04 -22.63 13.34
C ASP A 265 2.56 -23.90 12.65
N GLU A 266 2.34 -24.01 11.35
CA GLU A 266 2.75 -25.16 10.54
C GLU A 266 4.26 -25.21 10.26
N LYS A 267 5.04 -24.25 10.78
CA LYS A 267 6.49 -24.11 10.52
C LYS A 267 6.82 -24.20 9.03
N MET A 268 5.94 -23.69 8.21
CA MET A 268 6.15 -23.59 6.78
C MET A 268 7.39 -22.74 6.49
N ASN A 269 7.92 -22.86 5.30
CA ASN A 269 9.10 -22.09 4.90
C ASN A 269 8.70 -20.65 4.50
N ILE A 270 8.07 -19.92 5.46
CA ILE A 270 7.57 -18.56 5.24
C ILE A 270 8.67 -17.52 5.45
N PRO A 271 8.60 -16.38 4.76
CA PRO A 271 9.62 -15.32 4.85
C PRO A 271 9.41 -14.36 6.00
N PHE A 272 8.43 -14.56 6.88
CA PHE A 272 8.13 -13.67 8.01
C PHE A 272 8.07 -14.44 9.33
N SER A 273 8.36 -13.76 10.42
CA SER A 273 8.34 -14.31 11.79
C SER A 273 8.20 -13.15 12.80
N TRP A 274 7.80 -13.46 14.03
CA TRP A 274 7.89 -12.48 15.10
C TRP A 274 9.33 -11.99 15.29
N ILE A 275 9.46 -10.72 15.70
CA ILE A 275 10.77 -10.14 16.01
C ILE A 275 11.48 -10.94 17.09
N ASP A 276 12.76 -11.25 16.88
CA ASP A 276 13.56 -12.02 17.82
C ASP A 276 13.98 -11.16 19.03
N TYR A 277 13.80 -11.71 20.22
CA TYR A 277 14.31 -11.14 21.46
C TYR A 277 15.79 -10.74 21.38
N THR A 278 16.63 -11.56 20.72
CA THR A 278 18.06 -11.29 20.57
C THR A 278 18.33 -10.01 19.78
N ASN A 279 17.53 -9.73 18.74
CA ASN A 279 17.62 -8.48 18.02
C ASN A 279 17.25 -7.29 18.91
N MET A 280 16.21 -7.44 19.74
CA MET A 280 15.75 -6.39 20.64
C MET A 280 16.72 -6.10 21.82
N GLN A 281 17.73 -6.94 22.05
CA GLN A 281 18.81 -6.67 23.00
C GLN A 281 19.94 -5.81 22.42
N GLN A 282 19.97 -5.61 21.10
CA GLN A 282 20.97 -4.76 20.47
C GLN A 282 20.87 -3.32 20.99
N THR A 283 22.04 -2.68 21.14
CA THR A 283 22.18 -1.28 21.62
C THR A 283 22.52 -0.32 20.50
N GLY A 284 23.18 -0.81 19.45
CA GLY A 284 23.49 -0.03 18.25
C GLY A 284 22.31 0.04 17.29
N LEU A 285 21.92 1.22 16.85
CA LEU A 285 20.84 1.41 15.89
C LEU A 285 21.10 0.69 14.57
N ASN A 286 22.38 0.51 14.18
CA ASN A 286 22.76 -0.18 12.96
C ASN A 286 22.51 -1.70 12.99
N GLU A 287 22.37 -2.30 14.17
CA GLU A 287 22.08 -3.73 14.36
C GLU A 287 20.63 -3.99 14.74
N LEU A 288 19.92 -2.95 15.16
CA LEU A 288 18.55 -3.04 15.65
C LEU A 288 17.53 -2.96 14.52
N ASP A 289 16.62 -3.92 14.46
CA ASP A 289 15.47 -3.91 13.55
C ASP A 289 14.30 -3.13 14.16
N MET A 290 14.35 -1.82 14.09
CA MET A 290 13.36 -0.91 14.69
C MET A 290 11.98 -1.00 14.01
N ALA A 291 11.94 -1.38 12.74
CA ALA A 291 10.72 -1.50 11.96
C ALA A 291 10.10 -2.91 12.02
N PHE A 292 10.76 -3.86 12.70
CA PHE A 292 10.37 -5.26 12.71
C PHE A 292 10.25 -5.82 11.29
N SER A 293 11.32 -5.65 10.50
CA SER A 293 11.32 -6.02 9.08
C SER A 293 11.08 -7.50 8.84
N CYS A 294 11.45 -8.35 9.81
CA CYS A 294 11.15 -9.78 9.76
C CYS A 294 9.64 -10.10 9.84
N GLU A 295 8.79 -9.14 10.26
CA GLU A 295 7.33 -9.28 10.27
C GLU A 295 6.67 -8.75 9.00
N HIS A 296 7.43 -8.20 8.05
CA HIS A 296 6.90 -7.68 6.81
C HIS A 296 6.45 -8.82 5.89
N ILE A 297 5.16 -8.84 5.56
CA ILE A 297 4.60 -9.71 4.52
C ILE A 297 4.80 -9.09 3.15
N PHE A 298 4.63 -7.77 3.07
CA PHE A 298 4.89 -7.00 1.86
C PHE A 298 5.45 -5.63 2.21
N HIS A 299 6.59 -5.29 1.64
CA HIS A 299 7.23 -4.00 1.79
C HIS A 299 7.76 -3.47 0.46
N LEU A 300 8.04 -2.17 0.41
CA LEU A 300 8.72 -1.52 -0.70
C LEU A 300 10.12 -1.10 -0.29
N THR A 301 11.06 -1.19 -1.21
CA THR A 301 12.35 -0.51 -1.09
C THR A 301 12.18 0.91 -1.62
N VAL A 302 12.47 1.90 -0.78
CA VAL A 302 12.30 3.32 -1.11
C VAL A 302 13.67 3.96 -1.32
N ASN A 303 13.91 4.42 -2.54
CA ASN A 303 15.15 5.14 -2.85
C ASN A 303 15.20 6.48 -2.11
N ASN A 304 16.38 6.92 -1.71
CA ASN A 304 16.62 8.15 -0.96
C ASN A 304 15.85 8.21 0.38
N TRP A 305 15.66 7.07 1.03
CA TRP A 305 14.89 6.96 2.27
C TRP A 305 15.49 7.82 3.39
N GLU A 306 16.81 7.96 3.43
CA GLU A 306 17.49 8.85 4.36
C GLU A 306 17.00 10.31 4.27
N ASP A 307 16.86 10.82 3.04
CA ASP A 307 16.39 12.19 2.80
C ASP A 307 14.90 12.36 3.14
N ILE A 308 14.16 11.25 3.25
CA ILE A 308 12.73 11.25 3.55
C ILE A 308 12.51 10.95 5.04
N ALA A 309 12.83 9.76 5.51
CA ALA A 309 12.52 9.32 6.87
C ALA A 309 13.30 10.10 7.92
N ASN A 310 14.62 10.30 7.72
CA ASN A 310 15.43 11.09 8.65
C ASN A 310 15.10 12.58 8.59
N TYR A 311 14.50 13.08 7.50
CA TYR A 311 14.00 14.46 7.46
C TYR A 311 12.73 14.62 8.31
N TYR A 312 11.72 13.76 8.12
CA TYR A 312 10.45 13.90 8.81
C TYR A 312 10.44 13.39 10.26
N PHE A 313 11.35 12.50 10.63
CA PHE A 313 11.40 11.89 11.97
C PHE A 313 12.64 12.27 12.80
N ALA A 314 13.43 13.24 12.37
CA ALA A 314 14.58 13.74 13.14
C ALA A 314 14.64 15.25 13.17
N LYS A 315 15.43 15.80 14.09
CA LYS A 315 15.57 17.25 14.32
C LYS A 315 15.85 18.07 13.07
N LYS A 316 16.54 17.49 12.07
CA LYS A 316 16.89 18.20 10.83
C LYS A 316 15.68 18.68 10.00
N GLY A 317 14.51 18.11 10.20
CA GLY A 317 13.26 18.50 9.52
C GLY A 317 12.63 19.82 10.03
N GLY A 318 13.10 20.36 11.14
CA GLY A 318 12.59 21.62 11.68
C GLY A 318 11.07 21.59 11.92
N ASP A 319 10.33 22.52 11.31
CA ASP A 319 8.88 22.59 11.41
C ASP A 319 8.11 21.43 10.75
N ASP A 320 8.78 20.66 9.88
CA ASP A 320 8.15 19.53 9.18
C ASP A 320 8.24 18.22 9.95
N VAL A 321 8.91 18.20 11.09
CA VAL A 321 9.12 16.98 11.89
C VAL A 321 7.79 16.42 12.39
N LEU A 322 7.61 15.14 12.17
CA LEU A 322 6.51 14.34 12.69
C LEU A 322 7.00 13.57 13.92
N ASN A 323 6.81 14.16 15.10
CA ASN A 323 7.20 13.53 16.35
C ASN A 323 6.08 13.64 17.38
N PRO A 324 5.62 12.53 17.99
CA PRO A 324 4.75 12.61 19.15
C PRO A 324 5.48 13.28 20.31
N SER A 325 4.82 14.15 21.08
CA SER A 325 5.41 14.66 22.33
C SER A 325 5.68 13.50 23.30
N ASP A 326 6.58 13.71 24.25
CA ASP A 326 6.85 12.71 25.29
C ASP A 326 5.58 12.26 26.02
N ALA A 327 4.68 13.20 26.31
CA ALA A 327 3.39 12.89 26.92
C ALA A 327 2.51 12.02 25.98
N THR A 328 2.49 12.32 24.70
CA THR A 328 1.77 11.53 23.69
C THR A 328 2.39 10.13 23.53
N GLN A 329 3.72 10.04 23.50
CA GLN A 329 4.42 8.75 23.45
C GLN A 329 4.05 7.89 24.67
N GLN A 330 4.12 8.47 25.89
CA GLN A 330 3.78 7.76 27.13
C GLN A 330 2.30 7.34 27.18
N ASP A 331 1.39 8.14 26.62
CA ASP A 331 -0.03 7.80 26.52
C ASP A 331 -0.26 6.67 25.51
N ILE A 332 0.33 6.75 24.29
CA ILE A 332 0.21 5.70 23.28
C ILE A 332 0.64 4.35 23.86
N TYR A 333 1.79 4.31 24.54
CA TYR A 333 2.37 3.07 25.07
C TYR A 333 1.97 2.76 26.52
N GLU A 334 1.02 3.51 27.09
CA GLU A 334 0.46 3.28 28.43
C GLU A 334 1.56 3.12 29.50
N VAL A 335 2.61 3.94 29.44
CA VAL A 335 3.80 3.85 30.32
C VAL A 335 3.41 3.95 31.78
N SER A 336 2.42 4.78 32.13
CA SER A 336 1.89 4.92 33.50
C SER A 336 1.25 3.62 34.05
N ARG A 337 0.86 2.70 33.15
CA ARG A 337 0.34 1.36 33.52
C ARG A 337 1.43 0.30 33.61
N GLY A 338 2.69 0.68 33.48
CA GLY A 338 3.84 -0.22 33.57
C GLY A 338 4.32 -0.80 32.23
N PHE A 339 3.78 -0.36 31.08
CA PHE A 339 4.12 -0.93 29.77
C PHE A 339 5.31 -0.24 29.08
N GLY A 340 6.12 0.51 29.82
CA GLY A 340 7.32 1.19 29.30
C GLY A 340 8.38 0.27 28.69
N ASN A 341 8.28 -1.03 28.93
CA ASN A 341 9.17 -2.05 28.33
C ASN A 341 8.66 -2.61 27.00
N ASP A 342 7.53 -2.13 26.47
CA ASP A 342 7.07 -2.47 25.13
C ASP A 342 8.17 -2.15 24.08
N TYR A 343 8.54 -3.12 23.27
CA TYR A 343 9.61 -2.95 22.27
C TYR A 343 9.36 -1.80 21.31
N ARG A 344 8.10 -1.57 20.95
CA ARG A 344 7.69 -0.48 20.04
C ARG A 344 7.99 0.91 20.66
N TYR A 345 7.91 1.04 21.98
CA TYR A 345 8.29 2.25 22.72
C TYR A 345 9.78 2.30 22.99
N LEU A 346 10.31 1.20 23.53
CA LEU A 346 11.70 1.14 24.00
C LEU A 346 12.71 1.26 22.89
N LYS A 347 12.39 0.71 21.71
CA LYS A 347 13.30 0.60 20.55
C LYS A 347 12.87 1.44 19.35
N GLY A 348 11.60 1.81 19.26
CA GLY A 348 11.08 2.65 18.17
C GLY A 348 11.42 4.13 18.33
N TYR A 349 11.99 4.53 19.46
CA TYR A 349 12.34 5.93 19.77
C TYR A 349 13.76 6.04 20.31
N THR A 350 14.46 7.13 19.96
CA THR A 350 15.81 7.43 20.46
C THR A 350 15.98 8.89 20.81
N MET A 351 16.93 9.20 21.69
CA MET A 351 17.25 10.58 22.08
C MET A 351 18.15 11.23 21.02
N ASP A 352 17.80 12.44 20.61
CA ASP A 352 18.67 13.37 19.88
C ASP A 352 18.65 14.72 20.61
N GLY A 353 19.72 15.03 21.34
CA GLY A 353 19.73 16.10 22.33
C GLY A 353 18.75 15.81 23.47
N ASP A 354 17.88 16.79 23.79
CA ASP A 354 16.88 16.67 24.86
C ASP A 354 15.52 16.15 24.38
N THR A 355 15.40 15.76 23.12
CA THR A 355 14.15 15.31 22.52
C THR A 355 14.22 13.84 22.12
N LYS A 356 13.18 13.08 22.44
CA LYS A 356 13.01 11.69 22.05
C LYS A 356 12.25 11.61 20.73
N TYR A 357 12.92 11.17 19.66
CA TYR A 357 12.38 11.08 18.32
C TYR A 357 11.97 9.66 17.95
N LEU A 358 10.93 9.53 17.10
CA LEU A 358 10.57 8.28 16.44
C LEU A 358 11.69 7.88 15.46
N CYS A 359 12.39 6.79 15.74
CA CYS A 359 13.48 6.30 14.89
C CYS A 359 13.13 5.03 14.10
N LYS A 360 11.91 4.57 14.17
CA LYS A 360 11.41 3.33 13.58
C LYS A 360 11.82 3.13 12.11
N PHE A 361 11.88 4.21 11.35
CA PHE A 361 12.20 4.17 9.91
C PHE A 361 13.46 4.92 9.55
N TRP A 362 14.31 5.27 10.53
CA TRP A 362 15.54 5.96 10.20
C TRP A 362 16.45 5.10 9.32
N HIS A 363 17.02 5.75 8.30
CA HIS A 363 18.21 5.22 7.65
C HIS A 363 19.39 5.44 8.58
N VAL A 364 20.09 4.38 8.91
CA VAL A 364 21.26 4.38 9.81
C VAL A 364 22.46 3.96 9.00
N GLU A 365 23.56 4.73 9.05
CA GLU A 365 24.77 4.39 8.33
C GLU A 365 25.30 3.01 8.75
N GLY A 366 25.53 2.14 7.76
CA GLY A 366 25.90 0.74 8.00
C GLY A 366 24.78 -0.12 8.58
N GLY A 367 23.56 0.38 8.61
CA GLY A 367 22.39 -0.33 9.13
C GLY A 367 21.95 -1.49 8.22
N LYS A 368 21.49 -2.57 8.86
CA LYS A 368 21.06 -3.79 8.16
C LYS A 368 19.63 -3.70 7.61
N TYR A 369 18.80 -2.79 8.16
CA TYR A 369 17.35 -2.75 7.94
C TYR A 369 16.91 -1.43 7.31
N ASN A 370 17.75 -0.86 6.46
CA ASN A 370 17.53 0.43 5.81
C ASN A 370 16.61 0.33 4.59
N ASP A 371 15.99 1.45 4.25
CA ASP A 371 15.33 1.72 2.96
C ASP A 371 14.10 0.85 2.65
N ILE A 372 13.56 0.18 3.67
CA ILE A 372 12.36 -0.66 3.56
C ILE A 372 11.16 -0.01 4.26
N TYR A 373 10.01 0.01 3.58
CA TYR A 373 8.77 0.54 4.10
C TYR A 373 7.63 -0.49 4.03
N PRO A 374 7.04 -0.92 5.17
CA PRO A 374 6.00 -1.94 5.18
C PRO A 374 4.69 -1.42 4.61
N LEU A 375 4.01 -2.23 3.80
CA LEU A 375 2.63 -2.04 3.38
C LEU A 375 1.69 -3.04 4.07
N LEU A 376 2.21 -4.21 4.40
CA LEU A 376 1.49 -5.28 5.09
C LEU A 376 2.43 -5.96 6.08
N ARG A 377 2.02 -5.97 7.36
CA ARG A 377 2.74 -6.70 8.42
C ARG A 377 1.86 -7.79 9.02
N MET A 378 2.49 -8.88 9.42
CA MET A 378 1.78 -10.06 9.93
C MET A 378 0.90 -9.76 11.15
N SER A 379 1.32 -8.86 12.05
CA SER A 379 0.55 -8.48 13.25
C SER A 379 -0.88 -7.99 12.94
N GLU A 380 -1.11 -7.41 11.76
CA GLU A 380 -2.46 -7.01 11.32
C GLU A 380 -3.41 -8.21 11.21
N ALA A 381 -2.93 -9.40 10.83
CA ALA A 381 -3.76 -10.60 10.76
C ALA A 381 -4.34 -10.97 12.14
N TRP A 382 -3.53 -10.85 13.21
CA TRP A 382 -3.99 -11.09 14.59
C TRP A 382 -5.05 -10.10 15.01
N TYR A 383 -4.87 -8.82 14.69
CA TYR A 383 -5.87 -7.80 15.02
C TYR A 383 -7.16 -7.98 14.24
N ILE A 384 -7.09 -8.34 12.95
CA ILE A 384 -8.29 -8.65 12.14
C ILE A 384 -9.01 -9.88 12.69
N ALA A 385 -8.28 -10.93 13.05
CA ALA A 385 -8.85 -12.14 13.63
C ALA A 385 -9.50 -11.86 14.99
N ALA A 386 -8.82 -11.12 15.88
CA ALA A 386 -9.35 -10.73 17.18
C ALA A 386 -10.64 -9.91 17.04
N GLU A 387 -10.68 -8.92 16.14
CA GLU A 387 -11.88 -8.12 15.89
C GLU A 387 -13.00 -8.96 15.26
N SER A 388 -12.66 -9.94 14.46
CA SER A 388 -13.65 -10.83 13.86
C SER A 388 -14.30 -11.76 14.88
N LEU A 389 -13.59 -12.11 15.95
CA LEU A 389 -14.03 -13.02 17.02
C LEU A 389 -14.61 -12.32 18.24
N GLU A 390 -14.47 -10.99 18.37
CA GLU A 390 -14.83 -10.25 19.59
C GLU A 390 -16.24 -10.52 20.13
N ASP A 391 -17.20 -10.75 19.23
CA ASP A 391 -18.60 -11.00 19.57
C ASP A 391 -18.92 -12.49 19.77
N SER A 392 -18.26 -13.39 19.04
CA SER A 392 -18.59 -14.82 19.00
C SER A 392 -17.73 -15.69 19.91
N GLU A 393 -16.43 -15.36 20.00
CA GLU A 393 -15.42 -16.11 20.77
C GLU A 393 -14.47 -15.12 21.46
N PRO A 394 -14.95 -14.30 22.42
CA PRO A 394 -14.17 -13.22 23.03
C PRO A 394 -12.89 -13.70 23.71
N GLU A 395 -12.89 -14.90 24.32
CA GLU A 395 -11.69 -15.48 24.93
C GLU A 395 -10.57 -15.69 23.91
N LYS A 396 -10.89 -16.24 22.73
CA LYS A 396 -9.93 -16.40 21.62
C LYS A 396 -9.45 -15.06 21.06
N ALA A 397 -10.34 -14.08 20.99
CA ALA A 397 -9.96 -12.72 20.58
C ALA A 397 -8.88 -12.15 21.52
N VAL A 398 -9.05 -12.35 22.83
CA VAL A 398 -8.06 -11.94 23.84
C VAL A 398 -6.76 -12.74 23.71
N GLU A 399 -6.82 -14.05 23.46
CA GLU A 399 -5.64 -14.89 23.22
C GLU A 399 -4.79 -14.36 22.08
N LEU A 400 -5.42 -14.02 20.94
CA LEU A 400 -4.73 -13.44 19.76
C LEU A 400 -4.08 -12.10 20.09
N LEU A 401 -4.75 -11.22 20.83
CA LEU A 401 -4.16 -9.97 21.29
C LEU A 401 -2.98 -10.19 22.24
N ASN A 402 -3.10 -11.15 23.15
CA ASN A 402 -2.03 -11.50 24.07
C ASN A 402 -0.82 -12.09 23.35
N GLU A 403 -1.00 -12.86 22.29
CA GLU A 403 0.08 -13.37 21.47
C GLU A 403 0.91 -12.23 20.84
N VAL A 404 0.26 -11.22 20.26
CA VAL A 404 0.99 -10.03 19.78
C VAL A 404 1.71 -9.34 20.93
N ARG A 405 1.05 -9.12 22.05
CA ARG A 405 1.63 -8.45 23.24
C ARG A 405 2.81 -9.20 23.82
N ASP A 406 2.78 -10.52 23.82
CA ASP A 406 3.89 -11.38 24.26
C ASP A 406 5.14 -11.12 23.40
N ASN A 407 4.96 -10.99 22.09
CA ASN A 407 6.02 -10.66 21.14
C ASN A 407 6.42 -9.16 21.15
N ARG A 408 5.78 -8.36 21.97
CA ARG A 408 6.12 -6.94 22.24
C ARG A 408 6.70 -6.71 23.65
N ASN A 409 7.16 -7.79 24.30
CA ASN A 409 7.71 -7.77 25.67
C ASN A 409 6.68 -7.41 26.76
N LEU A 410 5.40 -7.73 26.53
CA LEU A 410 4.31 -7.48 27.47
C LEU A 410 3.73 -8.78 28.06
N LYS A 411 4.47 -9.89 27.98
CA LYS A 411 4.06 -11.22 28.49
C LYS A 411 3.66 -11.22 29.94
N LEU A 412 4.28 -10.36 30.76
CA LEU A 412 3.96 -10.23 32.21
C LEU A 412 2.66 -9.42 32.46
N PHE A 413 2.04 -8.89 31.43
CA PHE A 413 0.85 -8.04 31.50
C PHE A 413 -0.24 -8.53 30.55
N PRO A 414 -0.69 -9.79 30.66
CA PRO A 414 -1.73 -10.30 29.77
C PRO A 414 -3.04 -9.54 29.98
N LEU A 415 -3.82 -9.46 28.91
CA LEU A 415 -5.21 -9.01 28.99
C LEU A 415 -6.05 -10.10 29.66
N ASP A 416 -7.05 -9.67 30.42
CA ASP A 416 -7.99 -10.57 31.09
C ASP A 416 -8.89 -11.26 30.04
N SER A 417 -9.00 -12.58 30.10
CA SER A 417 -9.82 -13.37 29.18
C SER A 417 -11.33 -13.08 29.32
N SER A 418 -11.77 -12.43 30.41
CA SER A 418 -13.16 -12.08 30.66
C SER A 418 -13.59 -10.72 30.06
N LEU A 419 -12.76 -10.11 29.21
CA LEU A 419 -13.10 -8.84 28.57
C LEU A 419 -14.37 -8.96 27.71
N THR A 420 -15.24 -7.96 27.83
CA THR A 420 -16.42 -7.82 26.97
C THR A 420 -16.00 -7.44 25.53
N PRO A 421 -16.85 -7.67 24.51
CA PRO A 421 -16.56 -7.23 23.13
C PRO A 421 -16.16 -5.76 23.03
N GLN A 422 -16.81 -4.88 23.76
CA GLN A 422 -16.48 -3.45 23.78
C GLN A 422 -15.10 -3.18 24.38
N GLN A 423 -14.72 -3.93 25.42
CA GLN A 423 -13.38 -3.83 26.01
C GLN A 423 -12.31 -4.39 25.08
N ILE A 424 -12.58 -5.53 24.41
CA ILE A 424 -11.70 -6.08 23.37
C ILE A 424 -11.48 -5.05 22.26
N GLN A 425 -12.54 -4.40 21.79
CA GLN A 425 -12.44 -3.34 20.78
C GLN A 425 -11.58 -2.15 21.26
N GLN A 426 -11.64 -1.81 22.55
CA GLN A 426 -10.76 -0.78 23.12
C GLN A 426 -9.29 -1.22 23.13
N GLU A 427 -9.01 -2.49 23.45
CA GLU A 427 -7.63 -3.00 23.41
C GLU A 427 -7.11 -3.09 21.97
N ILE A 428 -7.94 -3.50 20.98
CA ILE A 428 -7.59 -3.45 19.55
C ILE A 428 -7.24 -2.01 19.13
N TYR A 429 -8.03 -1.02 19.52
CA TYR A 429 -7.74 0.39 19.26
C TYR A 429 -6.37 0.82 19.80
N LYS A 430 -6.07 0.45 21.06
CA LYS A 430 -4.78 0.77 21.70
C LYS A 430 -3.62 0.08 20.97
N GLU A 431 -3.80 -1.16 20.56
CA GLU A 431 -2.78 -1.88 19.80
C GLU A 431 -2.56 -1.25 18.42
N TYR A 432 -3.60 -0.81 17.67
CA TYR A 432 -3.43 -0.04 16.44
C TYR A 432 -2.62 1.24 16.65
N ARG A 433 -2.86 1.97 17.74
CA ARG A 433 -2.08 3.17 18.10
C ARG A 433 -0.61 2.88 18.32
N LYS A 434 -0.29 1.73 18.94
CA LYS A 434 1.10 1.33 19.24
C LYS A 434 1.80 0.77 18.00
N GLU A 435 1.12 -0.06 17.25
CA GLU A 435 1.70 -0.88 16.20
C GLU A 435 1.97 -0.09 14.92
N PHE A 436 1.03 0.74 14.51
CA PHE A 436 1.02 1.34 13.18
C PHE A 436 1.47 2.81 13.14
N VAL A 437 2.19 3.28 14.16
CA VAL A 437 2.82 4.62 14.11
C VAL A 437 3.79 4.67 12.94
N GLY A 438 3.59 5.62 12.02
CA GLY A 438 4.39 5.79 10.81
C GLY A 438 4.02 4.87 9.65
N GLU A 439 2.90 4.15 9.72
CA GLU A 439 2.54 3.13 8.73
C GLU A 439 1.28 3.48 7.92
N GLY A 440 1.33 4.60 7.19
CA GLY A 440 0.34 4.91 6.16
C GLY A 440 -1.08 5.15 6.67
N GLY A 441 -1.21 5.69 7.87
CA GLY A 441 -2.51 6.08 8.41
C GLY A 441 -3.43 4.91 8.76
N GLN A 442 -2.90 3.73 9.12
CA GLN A 442 -3.73 2.59 9.48
C GLN A 442 -4.68 2.92 10.65
N LEU A 443 -4.24 3.75 11.60
CA LEU A 443 -5.10 4.26 12.67
C LEU A 443 -6.22 5.17 12.15
N PHE A 444 -5.95 6.03 11.15
CA PHE A 444 -6.98 6.85 10.52
C PHE A 444 -8.03 5.99 9.83
N PHE A 445 -7.61 4.94 9.14
CA PHE A 445 -8.54 4.00 8.51
C PHE A 445 -9.33 3.20 9.55
N TYR A 446 -8.75 2.87 10.69
CA TYR A 446 -9.46 2.28 11.81
C TYR A 446 -10.58 3.21 12.30
N TYR A 447 -10.28 4.50 12.56
CA TYR A 447 -11.29 5.49 12.95
C TYR A 447 -12.42 5.60 11.91
N LYS A 448 -12.07 5.69 10.64
CA LYS A 448 -13.04 5.80 9.54
C LYS A 448 -13.95 4.58 9.45
N ARG A 449 -13.39 3.39 9.48
CA ARG A 449 -14.15 2.14 9.42
C ARG A 449 -15.10 1.98 10.61
N ARG A 450 -14.67 2.37 11.79
CA ARG A 450 -15.48 2.35 13.01
C ARG A 450 -16.43 3.55 13.13
N ASN A 451 -16.43 4.45 12.16
CA ASN A 451 -17.19 5.71 12.21
C ASN A 451 -17.00 6.43 13.56
N ALA A 452 -15.76 6.51 14.00
CA ALA A 452 -15.41 7.08 15.30
C ALA A 452 -15.90 8.52 15.40
N GLN A 453 -16.53 8.84 16.51
CA GLN A 453 -17.10 10.18 16.77
C GLN A 453 -16.07 11.15 17.36
N GLN A 454 -14.87 10.65 17.66
CA GLN A 454 -13.72 11.43 18.13
C GLN A 454 -12.43 10.82 17.58
N ILE A 455 -11.48 11.66 17.27
CA ILE A 455 -10.10 11.28 16.95
C ILE A 455 -9.24 11.84 18.08
N ALA A 456 -8.39 10.99 18.67
CA ALA A 456 -7.48 11.43 19.74
C ALA A 456 -6.56 12.55 19.22
N GLY A 457 -6.25 13.54 20.06
CA GLY A 457 -5.33 14.62 19.71
C GLY A 457 -5.95 15.82 18.94
N THR A 458 -7.25 15.77 18.61
CA THR A 458 -7.92 16.90 17.93
C THR A 458 -9.29 17.22 18.50
N ALA A 459 -9.68 18.50 18.40
CA ALA A 459 -11.04 18.97 18.70
C ALA A 459 -11.97 18.92 17.46
N VAL A 460 -11.44 18.60 16.27
CA VAL A 460 -12.23 18.50 15.05
C VAL A 460 -13.19 17.31 15.18
N LYS A 461 -14.47 17.57 14.97
CA LYS A 461 -15.48 16.51 14.98
C LYS A 461 -15.40 15.73 13.68
N PRO A 462 -15.17 14.40 13.75
CA PRO A 462 -15.13 13.57 12.56
C PRO A 462 -16.48 13.51 11.85
N GLY A 463 -16.40 13.39 10.52
CA GLY A 463 -17.54 13.27 9.64
C GLY A 463 -17.07 13.06 8.21
N LYS A 464 -17.96 13.19 7.22
CA LYS A 464 -17.59 12.99 5.81
C LYS A 464 -16.43 13.90 5.39
N SER A 465 -16.42 15.17 5.80
CA SER A 465 -15.35 16.13 5.46
C SER A 465 -13.98 15.77 6.05
N VAL A 466 -13.93 14.95 7.11
CA VAL A 466 -12.70 14.44 7.72
C VAL A 466 -12.29 13.13 7.06
N TYR A 467 -13.24 12.19 6.91
CA TYR A 467 -12.96 10.82 6.52
C TYR A 467 -12.87 10.58 5.01
N VAL A 468 -13.39 11.49 4.17
CA VAL A 468 -13.42 11.31 2.73
C VAL A 468 -12.65 12.45 2.06
N LEU A 469 -11.53 12.10 1.41
CA LEU A 469 -10.76 13.07 0.63
C LEU A 469 -11.57 13.51 -0.59
N PRO A 470 -11.50 14.80 -0.99
CA PRO A 470 -12.15 15.26 -2.21
C PRO A 470 -11.52 14.62 -3.44
N ILE A 471 -12.36 14.26 -4.41
CA ILE A 471 -11.89 13.86 -5.74
C ILE A 471 -11.27 15.09 -6.42
N PRO A 472 -10.14 14.95 -7.17
CA PRO A 472 -9.52 16.06 -7.89
C PRO A 472 -10.49 16.85 -8.78
N GLU A 473 -10.38 18.17 -8.79
CA GLU A 473 -11.31 19.06 -9.51
C GLU A 473 -11.42 18.72 -11.01
N ASN A 474 -10.31 18.39 -11.66
CA ASN A 474 -10.31 17.97 -13.07
C ASN A 474 -11.13 16.70 -13.31
N ASP A 475 -11.05 15.73 -12.40
CA ASP A 475 -11.79 14.47 -12.51
C ASP A 475 -13.29 14.68 -12.21
N VAL A 476 -13.64 15.65 -11.36
CA VAL A 476 -15.03 16.08 -11.16
C VAL A 476 -15.57 16.76 -12.43
N GLU A 477 -14.81 17.68 -13.01
CA GLU A 477 -15.25 18.48 -14.17
C GLU A 477 -15.33 17.64 -15.45
N PHE A 478 -14.28 16.87 -15.76
CA PHE A 478 -14.18 16.12 -17.04
C PHE A 478 -14.63 14.67 -16.91
N GLY A 479 -14.51 14.06 -15.74
CA GLY A 479 -14.95 12.69 -15.47
C GLY A 479 -16.39 12.58 -14.99
N GLY A 480 -16.99 13.68 -14.53
CA GLY A 480 -18.32 13.68 -13.90
C GLY A 480 -18.36 12.95 -12.56
N TYR A 481 -17.21 12.81 -11.90
CA TYR A 481 -17.11 12.10 -10.62
C TYR A 481 -17.55 12.98 -9.45
N GLY A 482 -17.98 12.33 -8.36
CA GLY A 482 -18.36 13.02 -7.12
C GLY A 482 -18.36 12.05 -5.95
N ASN A 483 -18.16 12.58 -4.75
CA ASN A 483 -18.17 11.83 -3.48
C ASN A 483 -19.56 11.77 -2.86
#